data_dc27e6b4be0921595475636f71a757db
#
_entry.id   dc27e6b4be0921595475636f71a757db
#
_cell.length_a   1.000
_cell.length_b   1.000
_cell.length_c   1.000
_cell.angle_alpha   90.00
_cell.angle_beta   90.00
_cell.angle_gamma   90.00
#
_symmetry.space_group_name_H-M   'P 1'
#
loop_
_entity.id
_entity.type
_entity.pdbx_description
1 polymer ?
#
loop_
_entity_poly.entity_id
_entity_poly.type
_entity_poly.pdbx_seq_one_letter_code
_entity_poly.pdbx_strand_id
1 'polypeptide(L)'
;MKLTKTIQTVALASLLALSPAEMMAAQKGGTFTTGDKTFLLNGKPFVVKAAELHYPRIPRAYWEHRIKMCKALGMNTVCLYVFWNIHEQKEGQFDFTGNNDVAAFCRLCQKNGMYVIVRPGPYVCAEWEMGGLPWWLLKKKDIRLREQDPYFMQRVEIFEKEVGKQLASLTIQNGGPIIMVQVENEYGSYGKDKPYVSAIRDIVKKSGFDKVSLFQCDWSSNFLNNGLDDLTWTMNFGTGANIDNQFKRLGEVRPNAPKMCSEFWSGWFDKWGARHETRPAKDMVEGMDEMLSKGISFSLYMTHGGTSFGHWAGANSPGFQPDVTSYDYDAPINEWGLATPKYFELRKMMSKYTDGKKLPAVPKAPMSLICVPTFQLNEYRPLSNGITGEKESNKPLSFEDMDMGWGTMVYTTTLPEIKAGATLTGEFHDFAQVYVNGKYVGKIDRVKNEKSLDLPAAAAGSEMTIVVEGMGRINFGRAIKDYKGIIGNVTISTADELCNITLSPKQWNNQIIPDDYKNAIDALNA
;
A
#
# COMPACT_ATOMS: atom_id res chain seq x y z
N MET A 1 -37.21 31.45 -76.68
CA MET A 1 -37.19 31.49 -75.20
C MET A 1 -36.46 30.24 -74.76
N LYS A 2 -35.13 30.33 -74.50
CA LYS A 2 -34.29 29.20 -74.12
C LYS A 2 -33.83 29.41 -72.66
N LEU A 3 -34.22 28.50 -71.79
CA LEU A 3 -33.68 28.41 -70.41
C LEU A 3 -32.31 27.71 -70.45
N THR A 4 -31.31 28.42 -69.99
CA THR A 4 -29.98 27.84 -69.71
C THR A 4 -29.91 27.44 -68.25
N LYS A 5 -29.69 26.18 -67.98
CA LYS A 5 -29.42 25.64 -66.64
C LYS A 5 -27.91 25.71 -66.39
N THR A 6 -27.53 26.49 -65.39
CA THR A 6 -26.16 26.50 -64.85
C THR A 6 -26.04 25.45 -63.76
N ILE A 7 -25.19 24.45 -63.98
CA ILE A 7 -24.81 23.42 -62.97
C ILE A 7 -23.64 24.00 -62.15
N GLN A 8 -23.88 24.30 -60.90
CA GLN A 8 -22.81 24.60 -59.95
C GLN A 8 -22.31 23.27 -59.34
N THR A 9 -21.08 22.93 -59.63
CA THR A 9 -20.37 21.83 -59.00
C THR A 9 -19.87 22.26 -57.66
N VAL A 10 -20.47 21.75 -56.58
CA VAL A 10 -19.99 21.94 -55.19
C VAL A 10 -18.94 20.86 -54.97
N ALA A 11 -17.67 21.28 -54.89
CA ALA A 11 -16.58 20.42 -54.41
C ALA A 11 -16.67 20.28 -52.90
N LEU A 12 -17.08 19.12 -52.41
CA LEU A 12 -17.08 18.76 -51.02
C LEU A 12 -15.64 18.40 -50.58
N ALA A 13 -14.94 19.36 -49.97
CA ALA A 13 -13.68 19.09 -49.32
C ALA A 13 -13.97 18.31 -48.02
N SER A 14 -13.76 17.00 -48.04
CA SER A 14 -13.77 16.17 -46.84
C SER A 14 -12.53 16.50 -46.00
N LEU A 15 -12.68 17.38 -44.99
CA LEU A 15 -11.74 17.46 -43.88
C LEU A 15 -11.88 16.14 -43.09
N LEU A 16 -10.95 15.23 -43.30
CA LEU A 16 -10.68 14.13 -42.37
C LEU A 16 -10.17 14.77 -41.06
N ALA A 17 -11.06 14.96 -40.11
CA ALA A 17 -10.68 15.24 -38.74
C ALA A 17 -10.02 13.96 -38.18
N LEU A 18 -8.71 13.95 -38.14
CA LEU A 18 -7.94 12.93 -37.42
C LEU A 18 -8.44 12.91 -35.97
N SER A 19 -8.78 11.73 -35.49
CA SER A 19 -9.20 11.52 -34.10
C SER A 19 -8.04 11.90 -33.14
N PRO A 20 -8.33 12.35 -31.91
CA PRO A 20 -7.27 12.66 -30.92
C PRO A 20 -6.32 11.48 -30.65
N ALA A 21 -6.70 10.25 -30.99
CA ALA A 21 -5.85 9.06 -30.90
C ALA A 21 -4.75 9.01 -31.98
N GLU A 22 -4.94 9.64 -33.15
CA GLU A 22 -3.94 9.66 -34.23
C GLU A 22 -2.92 10.80 -34.11
N MET A 23 -3.12 11.75 -33.21
CA MET A 23 -2.14 12.80 -32.89
C MET A 23 -1.08 12.38 -31.84
N MET A 24 -1.12 11.16 -31.31
CA MET A 24 0.05 10.59 -30.65
C MET A 24 1.04 10.08 -31.72
N ALA A 25 1.72 11.00 -32.40
CA ALA A 25 2.92 10.66 -33.12
C ALA A 25 3.82 9.84 -32.18
N ALA A 26 4.22 8.64 -32.59
CA ALA A 26 5.05 7.75 -31.81
C ALA A 26 6.24 8.56 -31.26
N GLN A 27 6.22 8.86 -29.97
CA GLN A 27 7.29 9.62 -29.35
C GLN A 27 8.54 8.72 -29.46
N LYS A 28 9.60 9.22 -30.05
CA LYS A 28 10.83 8.46 -30.29
C LYS A 28 11.30 7.94 -28.92
N GLY A 29 11.47 6.63 -28.77
CA GLY A 29 11.89 6.02 -27.52
C GLY A 29 13.17 6.66 -26.98
N GLY A 30 13.22 6.87 -25.66
CA GLY A 30 14.39 7.38 -24.96
C GLY A 30 15.20 6.26 -24.30
N THR A 31 16.28 6.64 -23.62
CA THR A 31 17.11 5.72 -22.83
C THR A 31 17.32 6.25 -21.41
N PHE A 32 17.32 5.35 -20.45
CA PHE A 32 17.75 5.62 -19.08
C PHE A 32 18.68 4.48 -18.64
N THR A 33 19.92 4.82 -18.32
CA THR A 33 20.97 3.85 -18.02
C THR A 33 21.85 4.32 -16.87
N THR A 34 22.72 3.45 -16.38
CA THR A 34 23.79 3.80 -15.44
C THR A 34 25.04 4.23 -16.21
N GLY A 35 25.68 5.31 -15.76
CA GLY A 35 26.98 5.78 -16.20
C GLY A 35 28.03 5.69 -15.08
N ASP A 36 29.17 6.36 -15.27
CA ASP A 36 30.18 6.45 -14.20
C ASP A 36 29.67 7.37 -13.07
N LYS A 37 29.35 6.77 -11.95
CA LYS A 37 28.82 7.40 -10.71
C LYS A 37 27.55 8.25 -10.90
N THR A 38 26.85 8.11 -12.01
CA THR A 38 25.64 8.88 -12.31
C THR A 38 24.65 8.07 -13.14
N PHE A 39 23.39 8.47 -13.15
CA PHE A 39 22.43 8.01 -14.15
C PHE A 39 22.57 8.83 -15.44
N LEU A 40 22.21 8.22 -16.55
CA LEU A 40 22.19 8.85 -17.87
C LEU A 40 20.78 8.81 -18.46
N LEU A 41 20.25 9.97 -18.76
CA LEU A 41 19.00 10.13 -19.53
C LEU A 41 19.35 10.56 -20.95
N ASN A 42 19.06 9.73 -21.93
CA ASN A 42 19.44 9.95 -23.33
C ASN A 42 20.95 10.28 -23.49
N GLY A 43 21.78 9.54 -22.75
CA GLY A 43 23.24 9.68 -22.74
C GLY A 43 23.78 10.89 -21.96
N LYS A 44 22.93 11.69 -21.32
CA LYS A 44 23.35 12.86 -20.52
C LYS A 44 23.20 12.59 -19.03
N PRO A 45 24.12 13.08 -18.18
CA PRO A 45 24.01 12.96 -16.73
C PRO A 45 22.64 13.45 -16.21
N PHE A 46 22.04 12.66 -15.34
CA PHE A 46 20.71 12.93 -14.79
C PHE A 46 20.63 12.57 -13.30
N VAL A 47 20.30 13.53 -12.48
CA VAL A 47 19.99 13.31 -11.05
C VAL A 47 18.49 13.11 -10.91
N VAL A 48 18.09 11.94 -10.44
CA VAL A 48 16.68 11.64 -10.14
C VAL A 48 16.28 12.39 -8.88
N LYS A 49 15.30 13.27 -9.00
CA LYS A 49 14.65 14.00 -7.91
C LYS A 49 13.20 13.53 -7.84
N ALA A 50 12.98 12.38 -7.21
CA ALA A 50 11.67 11.73 -7.20
C ALA A 50 10.83 12.15 -6.00
N ALA A 51 9.52 12.25 -6.26
CA ALA A 51 8.47 12.42 -5.27
C ALA A 51 7.70 11.11 -5.14
N GLU A 52 7.66 10.51 -3.97
CA GLU A 52 6.81 9.33 -3.72
C GLU A 52 5.36 9.75 -3.58
N LEU A 53 4.50 9.20 -4.46
CA LEU A 53 3.05 9.38 -4.50
C LEU A 53 2.38 8.02 -4.72
N HIS A 54 1.42 7.67 -3.87
CA HIS A 54 0.67 6.43 -4.02
C HIS A 54 -0.73 6.75 -4.59
N TYR A 55 -0.95 6.47 -5.88
CA TYR A 55 -2.20 6.81 -6.58
C TYR A 55 -3.47 6.29 -5.90
N PRO A 56 -3.51 5.11 -5.24
CA PRO A 56 -4.72 4.65 -4.56
C PRO A 56 -5.04 5.44 -3.29
N ARG A 57 -4.04 6.11 -2.70
CA ARG A 57 -4.21 7.00 -1.53
C ARG A 57 -4.66 8.40 -1.89
N ILE A 58 -4.90 8.68 -3.17
CA ILE A 58 -5.29 9.98 -3.69
C ILE A 58 -6.53 9.80 -4.58
N PRO A 59 -7.67 10.44 -4.30
CA PRO A 59 -8.80 10.39 -5.21
C PRO A 59 -8.39 10.84 -6.63
N ARG A 60 -8.81 10.09 -7.66
CA ARG A 60 -8.41 10.30 -9.06
C ARG A 60 -8.54 11.76 -9.51
N ALA A 61 -9.59 12.46 -9.07
CA ALA A 61 -9.83 13.86 -9.39
C ALA A 61 -8.69 14.81 -8.96
N TYR A 62 -7.86 14.39 -7.99
CA TYR A 62 -6.76 15.20 -7.44
C TYR A 62 -5.37 14.75 -7.86
N TRP A 63 -5.22 13.69 -8.65
CA TRP A 63 -3.93 13.21 -9.12
C TRP A 63 -3.10 14.29 -9.80
N GLU A 64 -3.70 15.01 -10.76
CA GLU A 64 -2.97 16.06 -11.50
C GLU A 64 -2.52 17.19 -10.58
N HIS A 65 -3.33 17.55 -9.59
CA HIS A 65 -2.95 18.56 -8.59
C HIS A 65 -1.70 18.12 -7.80
N ARG A 66 -1.68 16.89 -7.30
CA ARG A 66 -0.54 16.35 -6.53
C ARG A 66 0.74 16.28 -7.36
N ILE A 67 0.63 15.85 -8.62
CA ILE A 67 1.76 15.82 -9.57
C ILE A 67 2.30 17.23 -9.80
N LYS A 68 1.43 18.23 -10.01
CA LYS A 68 1.81 19.64 -10.17
C LYS A 68 2.45 20.22 -8.91
N MET A 69 1.99 19.84 -7.74
CA MET A 69 2.61 20.21 -6.46
C MET A 69 4.05 19.70 -6.37
N CYS A 70 4.28 18.43 -6.74
CA CYS A 70 5.63 17.86 -6.79
C CYS A 70 6.53 18.57 -7.82
N LYS A 71 6.00 18.87 -9.00
CA LYS A 71 6.73 19.64 -10.02
C LYS A 71 7.09 21.04 -9.53
N ALA A 72 6.20 21.69 -8.80
CA ALA A 72 6.45 23.01 -8.20
C ALA A 72 7.51 22.95 -7.08
N LEU A 73 7.74 21.80 -6.45
CA LEU A 73 8.90 21.57 -5.56
C LEU A 73 10.24 21.46 -6.31
N GLY A 74 10.23 21.26 -7.63
CA GLY A 74 11.44 21.01 -8.41
C GLY A 74 11.76 19.52 -8.61
N MET A 75 10.81 18.64 -8.31
CA MET A 75 10.93 17.21 -8.64
C MET A 75 10.84 17.00 -10.15
N ASN A 76 11.55 16.00 -10.67
CA ASN A 76 11.54 15.62 -12.08
C ASN A 76 10.93 14.23 -12.33
N THR A 77 10.67 13.49 -11.26
CA THR A 77 10.21 12.09 -11.29
C THR A 77 9.14 11.88 -10.22
N VAL A 78 8.17 11.02 -10.50
CA VAL A 78 7.23 10.48 -9.52
C VAL A 78 7.58 9.02 -9.28
N CYS A 79 7.68 8.62 -8.02
CA CYS A 79 7.84 7.23 -7.61
C CYS A 79 6.52 6.70 -7.08
N LEU A 80 6.15 5.47 -7.41
CA LEU A 80 4.89 4.87 -6.98
C LEU A 80 5.01 3.37 -6.75
N TYR A 81 4.23 2.85 -5.81
CA TYR A 81 3.97 1.42 -5.65
C TYR A 81 2.76 0.97 -6.47
N VAL A 82 2.78 -0.29 -6.92
CA VAL A 82 1.60 -1.00 -7.41
C VAL A 82 1.20 -2.01 -6.33
N PHE A 83 0.06 -1.79 -5.68
CA PHE A 83 -0.41 -2.62 -4.57
C PHE A 83 -1.19 -3.80 -5.12
N TRP A 84 -0.65 -5.01 -5.04
CA TRP A 84 -1.29 -6.20 -5.62
C TRP A 84 -2.73 -6.39 -5.12
N ASN A 85 -2.94 -6.28 -3.80
CA ASN A 85 -4.24 -6.58 -3.18
C ASN A 85 -5.38 -5.62 -3.59
N ILE A 86 -5.09 -4.37 -3.99
CA ILE A 86 -6.15 -3.47 -4.49
C ILE A 86 -6.54 -3.81 -5.94
N HIS A 87 -5.62 -4.37 -6.70
CA HIS A 87 -5.86 -4.77 -8.09
C HIS A 87 -6.45 -6.17 -8.22
N GLU A 88 -6.24 -7.05 -7.25
CA GLU A 88 -6.75 -8.42 -7.23
C GLU A 88 -7.36 -8.74 -5.85
N GLN A 89 -8.49 -8.09 -5.53
CA GLN A 89 -9.21 -8.29 -4.26
C GLN A 89 -9.81 -9.69 -4.15
N LYS A 90 -10.14 -10.31 -5.29
CA LYS A 90 -10.54 -11.71 -5.40
C LYS A 90 -9.61 -12.40 -6.38
N GLU A 91 -9.19 -13.60 -6.05
CA GLU A 91 -8.26 -14.37 -6.87
C GLU A 91 -8.72 -14.49 -8.33
N GLY A 92 -7.86 -14.09 -9.26
CA GLY A 92 -8.11 -14.12 -10.69
C GLY A 92 -8.99 -12.98 -11.23
N GLN A 93 -9.44 -12.04 -10.40
CA GLN A 93 -10.24 -10.89 -10.81
C GLN A 93 -9.44 -9.60 -10.65
N PHE A 94 -9.02 -9.02 -11.78
CA PHE A 94 -8.17 -7.84 -11.80
C PHE A 94 -8.96 -6.57 -12.09
N ASP A 95 -8.67 -5.49 -11.34
CA ASP A 95 -9.21 -4.16 -11.56
C ASP A 95 -8.10 -3.12 -11.70
N PHE A 96 -8.00 -2.54 -12.89
CA PHE A 96 -7.13 -1.42 -13.24
C PHE A 96 -7.95 -0.22 -13.73
N THR A 97 -9.13 -0.01 -13.17
CA THR A 97 -10.06 1.06 -13.56
C THR A 97 -10.22 2.12 -12.46
N GLY A 98 -10.84 3.25 -12.78
CA GLY A 98 -11.14 4.28 -11.79
C GLY A 98 -9.89 4.75 -11.03
N ASN A 99 -9.92 4.68 -9.72
CA ASN A 99 -8.77 5.00 -8.84
C ASN A 99 -7.62 3.99 -8.95
N ASN A 100 -7.88 2.80 -9.52
CA ASN A 100 -6.88 1.75 -9.71
C ASN A 100 -6.17 1.84 -11.08
N ASP A 101 -6.48 2.83 -11.92
CA ASP A 101 -5.90 3.00 -13.26
C ASP A 101 -4.46 3.58 -13.18
N VAL A 102 -3.51 2.72 -12.83
CA VAL A 102 -2.09 3.07 -12.71
C VAL A 102 -1.51 3.57 -14.03
N ALA A 103 -1.97 3.05 -15.17
CA ALA A 103 -1.52 3.49 -16.47
C ALA A 103 -1.95 4.94 -16.77
N ALA A 104 -3.18 5.31 -16.43
CA ALA A 104 -3.64 6.70 -16.54
C ALA A 104 -2.83 7.63 -15.62
N PHE A 105 -2.50 7.17 -14.40
CA PHE A 105 -1.64 7.95 -13.50
C PHE A 105 -0.24 8.20 -14.10
N CYS A 106 0.40 7.17 -14.67
CA CYS A 106 1.69 7.31 -15.35
C CYS A 106 1.62 8.25 -16.56
N ARG A 107 0.56 8.15 -17.39
CA ARG A 107 0.35 9.08 -18.53
C ARG A 107 0.15 10.51 -18.05
N LEU A 108 -0.52 10.69 -16.92
CA LEU A 108 -0.72 12.01 -16.32
C LEU A 108 0.59 12.62 -15.81
N CYS A 109 1.50 11.80 -15.25
CA CYS A 109 2.86 12.21 -14.93
C CYS A 109 3.59 12.68 -16.20
N GLN A 110 3.55 11.90 -17.27
CA GLN A 110 4.16 12.25 -18.57
C GLN A 110 3.62 13.56 -19.14
N LYS A 111 2.30 13.73 -19.14
CA LYS A 111 1.62 14.97 -19.59
C LYS A 111 2.14 16.20 -18.82
N ASN A 112 2.48 16.05 -17.56
CA ASN A 112 3.04 17.10 -16.73
C ASN A 112 4.57 17.19 -16.79
N GLY A 113 5.24 16.43 -17.69
CA GLY A 113 6.69 16.45 -17.87
C GLY A 113 7.46 15.85 -16.70
N MET A 114 6.89 14.81 -16.06
CA MET A 114 7.51 14.03 -14.98
C MET A 114 7.83 12.63 -15.49
N TYR A 115 9.00 12.12 -15.15
CA TYR A 115 9.33 10.71 -15.30
C TYR A 115 8.67 9.88 -14.20
N VAL A 116 8.72 8.56 -14.33
CA VAL A 116 8.09 7.64 -13.36
C VAL A 116 9.05 6.52 -12.97
N ILE A 117 9.09 6.20 -11.69
CA ILE A 117 9.67 4.97 -11.13
C ILE A 117 8.52 4.12 -10.63
N VAL A 118 8.45 2.87 -11.09
CA VAL A 118 7.40 1.91 -10.69
C VAL A 118 7.99 0.86 -9.75
N ARG A 119 7.29 0.60 -8.66
CA ARG A 119 7.67 -0.39 -7.66
C ARG A 119 6.55 -1.43 -7.54
N PRO A 120 6.54 -2.48 -8.41
CA PRO A 120 5.41 -3.39 -8.53
C PRO A 120 5.35 -4.44 -7.41
N GLY A 121 6.40 -4.63 -6.68
CA GLY A 121 6.46 -5.59 -5.58
C GLY A 121 7.07 -6.95 -5.95
N PRO A 122 6.40 -8.07 -5.62
CA PRO A 122 4.99 -8.29 -5.21
C PRO A 122 4.61 -7.78 -3.82
N TYR A 123 5.57 -7.63 -2.93
CA TYR A 123 5.44 -7.04 -1.62
C TYR A 123 5.97 -5.59 -1.64
N VAL A 124 5.26 -4.67 -1.03
CA VAL A 124 5.60 -3.24 -1.07
C VAL A 124 5.71 -2.58 0.31
N CYS A 125 5.35 -3.23 1.39
CA CYS A 125 5.29 -2.68 2.75
C CYS A 125 4.30 -1.51 2.87
N ALA A 126 4.81 -0.28 2.89
CA ALA A 126 4.08 0.99 2.74
C ALA A 126 2.99 1.23 3.80
N GLU A 127 3.05 0.58 4.96
CA GLU A 127 2.01 0.62 6.00
C GLU A 127 0.60 0.38 5.40
N TRP A 128 0.59 -0.46 4.36
CA TRP A 128 -0.59 -0.89 3.63
C TRP A 128 -0.97 -2.31 4.01
N GLU A 129 -2.25 -2.61 4.04
CA GLU A 129 -2.82 -3.91 4.38
C GLU A 129 -1.96 -5.07 3.81
N MET A 130 -1.45 -5.93 4.70
CA MET A 130 -0.60 -7.10 4.39
C MET A 130 0.62 -6.78 3.50
N GLY A 131 1.12 -5.53 3.53
CA GLY A 131 2.24 -5.09 2.68
C GLY A 131 1.94 -5.15 1.18
N GLY A 132 0.68 -5.03 0.79
CA GLY A 132 0.21 -5.11 -0.58
C GLY A 132 -0.13 -6.51 -1.06
N LEU A 133 0.17 -7.56 -0.30
CA LEU A 133 -0.16 -8.94 -0.66
C LEU A 133 -1.66 -9.21 -0.46
N PRO A 134 -2.33 -9.96 -1.35
CA PRO A 134 -3.74 -10.29 -1.18
C PRO A 134 -4.01 -11.24 -0.02
N TRP A 135 -5.02 -10.93 0.79
CA TRP A 135 -5.45 -11.76 1.92
C TRP A 135 -5.84 -13.19 1.51
N TRP A 136 -6.41 -13.39 0.32
CA TRP A 136 -6.86 -14.70 -0.15
C TRP A 136 -5.69 -15.70 -0.35
N LEU A 137 -4.45 -15.24 -0.41
CA LEU A 137 -3.26 -16.12 -0.36
C LEU A 137 -3.24 -16.94 0.93
N LEU A 138 -3.75 -16.41 2.05
CA LEU A 138 -3.79 -17.08 3.35
C LEU A 138 -4.83 -18.20 3.43
N LYS A 139 -5.72 -18.34 2.45
CA LYS A 139 -6.62 -19.50 2.32
C LYS A 139 -5.82 -20.80 2.19
N LYS A 140 -4.64 -20.74 1.57
CA LYS A 140 -3.67 -21.83 1.54
C LYS A 140 -2.81 -21.81 2.82
N LYS A 141 -3.19 -22.59 3.81
CA LYS A 141 -2.62 -22.55 5.17
C LYS A 141 -1.12 -22.84 5.24
N ASP A 142 -0.57 -23.63 4.33
CA ASP A 142 0.84 -23.99 4.21
C ASP A 142 1.64 -23.03 3.30
N ILE A 143 1.03 -21.96 2.80
CA ILE A 143 1.71 -20.99 1.94
C ILE A 143 2.93 -20.36 2.65
N ARG A 144 4.01 -20.19 1.91
CA ARG A 144 5.19 -19.44 2.32
C ARG A 144 5.29 -18.17 1.49
N LEU A 145 4.96 -17.06 2.15
CA LEU A 145 5.00 -15.72 1.52
C LEU A 145 6.44 -15.24 1.37
N ARG A 146 6.73 -14.56 0.26
CA ARG A 146 8.06 -14.02 -0.06
C ARG A 146 9.17 -15.10 -0.01
N GLU A 147 8.84 -16.30 -0.47
CA GLU A 147 9.72 -17.44 -0.61
C GLU A 147 9.40 -18.19 -1.90
N GLN A 148 10.22 -19.16 -2.30
CA GLN A 148 9.98 -20.01 -3.46
C GLN A 148 8.88 -21.05 -3.19
N ASP A 149 7.70 -20.59 -2.75
CA ASP A 149 6.51 -21.42 -2.69
C ASP A 149 5.89 -21.53 -4.08
N PRO A 150 5.60 -22.73 -4.61
CA PRO A 150 5.10 -22.88 -5.98
C PRO A 150 3.81 -22.12 -6.26
N TYR A 151 2.88 -22.12 -5.30
CA TYR A 151 1.61 -21.40 -5.46
C TYR A 151 1.82 -19.88 -5.38
N PHE A 152 2.57 -19.40 -4.40
CA PHE A 152 2.90 -17.99 -4.29
C PHE A 152 3.58 -17.47 -5.56
N MET A 153 4.62 -18.16 -6.04
CA MET A 153 5.35 -17.75 -7.24
C MET A 153 4.47 -17.75 -8.51
N GLN A 154 3.57 -18.74 -8.63
CA GLN A 154 2.61 -18.78 -9.72
C GLN A 154 1.68 -17.55 -9.70
N ARG A 155 1.16 -17.19 -8.52
CA ARG A 155 0.27 -16.03 -8.38
C ARG A 155 1.01 -14.71 -8.64
N VAL A 156 2.25 -14.59 -8.18
CA VAL A 156 3.13 -13.45 -8.49
C VAL A 156 3.34 -13.31 -9.99
N GLU A 157 3.64 -14.41 -10.70
CA GLU A 157 3.83 -14.36 -12.16
C GLU A 157 2.57 -13.89 -12.89
N ILE A 158 1.39 -14.32 -12.45
CA ILE A 158 0.11 -13.91 -13.03
C ILE A 158 -0.10 -12.41 -12.78
N PHE A 159 0.09 -11.94 -11.55
CA PHE A 159 -0.06 -10.52 -11.21
C PHE A 159 0.91 -9.64 -11.99
N GLU A 160 2.20 -9.97 -12.01
CA GLU A 160 3.20 -9.17 -12.72
C GLU A 160 2.93 -9.10 -14.22
N LYS A 161 2.39 -10.16 -14.83
CA LYS A 161 1.92 -10.14 -16.24
C LYS A 161 0.77 -9.14 -16.44
N GLU A 162 -0.18 -9.07 -15.51
CA GLU A 162 -1.27 -8.08 -15.59
C GLU A 162 -0.73 -6.66 -15.43
N VAL A 163 0.23 -6.41 -14.52
CA VAL A 163 0.93 -5.13 -14.41
C VAL A 163 1.66 -4.81 -15.71
N GLY A 164 2.36 -5.78 -16.30
CA GLY A 164 3.04 -5.62 -17.57
C GLY A 164 2.11 -5.21 -18.71
N LYS A 165 0.91 -5.80 -18.79
CA LYS A 165 -0.12 -5.38 -19.78
C LYS A 165 -0.49 -3.91 -19.65
N GLN A 166 -0.50 -3.36 -18.44
CA GLN A 166 -0.83 -1.96 -18.19
C GLN A 166 0.35 -1.02 -18.49
N LEU A 167 1.56 -1.39 -18.13
CA LEU A 167 2.69 -0.47 -17.99
C LEU A 167 3.85 -0.69 -18.97
N ALA A 168 4.03 -1.88 -19.57
CA ALA A 168 5.18 -2.15 -20.43
C ALA A 168 5.28 -1.21 -21.62
N SER A 169 4.16 -0.80 -22.21
CA SER A 169 4.11 0.18 -23.31
C SER A 169 4.47 1.61 -22.87
N LEU A 170 4.50 1.87 -21.56
CA LEU A 170 4.82 3.18 -20.98
C LEU A 170 6.27 3.29 -20.48
N THR A 171 7.13 2.31 -20.78
CA THR A 171 8.57 2.41 -20.50
C THR A 171 9.22 3.45 -21.40
N ILE A 172 10.34 4.03 -20.96
CA ILE A 172 11.01 5.09 -21.69
C ILE A 172 11.46 4.65 -23.10
N GLN A 173 11.84 3.40 -23.27
CA GLN A 173 12.21 2.82 -24.57
C GLN A 173 11.05 2.83 -25.57
N ASN A 174 9.82 2.78 -25.06
CA ASN A 174 8.59 2.85 -25.85
C ASN A 174 8.01 4.28 -25.93
N GLY A 175 8.76 5.30 -25.48
CA GLY A 175 8.33 6.70 -25.49
C GLY A 175 7.48 7.11 -24.28
N GLY A 176 7.32 6.24 -23.29
CA GLY A 176 6.62 6.51 -22.04
C GLY A 176 7.49 7.19 -20.97
N PRO A 177 6.94 7.46 -19.79
CA PRO A 177 7.64 8.15 -18.72
C PRO A 177 8.43 7.22 -17.78
N ILE A 178 8.24 5.89 -17.84
CA ILE A 178 8.82 4.96 -16.87
C ILE A 178 10.30 4.75 -17.16
N ILE A 179 11.14 5.17 -16.22
CA ILE A 179 12.62 5.11 -16.34
C ILE A 179 13.23 3.97 -15.53
N MET A 180 12.60 3.55 -14.43
CA MET A 180 13.09 2.47 -13.57
C MET A 180 11.93 1.62 -13.05
N VAL A 181 12.20 0.32 -12.84
CA VAL A 181 11.26 -0.62 -12.22
C VAL A 181 11.98 -1.39 -11.11
N GLN A 182 11.37 -1.46 -9.93
CA GLN A 182 11.92 -2.16 -8.77
C GLN A 182 11.62 -3.66 -8.83
N VAL A 183 12.53 -4.43 -8.26
CA VAL A 183 12.40 -5.87 -8.05
C VAL A 183 12.31 -6.12 -6.55
N GLU A 184 11.20 -6.65 -6.07
CA GLU A 184 10.89 -6.88 -4.65
C GLU A 184 10.93 -5.58 -3.83
N ASN A 185 10.94 -5.62 -2.51
CA ASN A 185 11.12 -4.47 -1.63
C ASN A 185 11.80 -4.84 -0.32
N GLU A 186 12.96 -4.24 -0.03
CA GLU A 186 13.70 -4.40 1.23
C GLU A 186 13.81 -5.87 1.68
N TYR A 187 14.08 -6.77 0.75
CA TYR A 187 14.08 -8.20 1.03
C TYR A 187 15.14 -8.60 2.06
N GLY A 188 16.22 -7.85 2.17
CA GLY A 188 17.26 -8.09 3.18
C GLY A 188 16.78 -7.95 4.63
N SER A 189 15.69 -7.19 4.88
CA SER A 189 15.03 -7.11 6.18
C SER A 189 14.12 -8.30 6.47
N TYR A 190 13.72 -9.05 5.44
CA TYR A 190 12.84 -10.21 5.54
C TYR A 190 13.60 -11.54 5.48
N GLY A 191 14.54 -11.70 4.56
CA GLY A 191 15.19 -12.99 4.31
C GLY A 191 16.54 -12.88 3.61
N LYS A 192 17.10 -14.06 3.28
CA LYS A 192 18.39 -14.21 2.59
C LYS A 192 18.29 -15.19 1.41
N ASP A 193 17.11 -15.33 0.80
CA ASP A 193 16.89 -16.22 -0.35
C ASP A 193 17.15 -15.46 -1.66
N LYS A 194 18.43 -15.35 -2.04
CA LYS A 194 18.85 -14.74 -3.31
C LYS A 194 18.21 -15.41 -4.54
N PRO A 195 18.06 -16.75 -4.63
CA PRO A 195 17.29 -17.41 -5.68
C PRO A 195 15.84 -16.94 -5.81
N TYR A 196 15.14 -16.68 -4.69
CA TYR A 196 13.80 -16.09 -4.72
C TYR A 196 13.80 -14.71 -5.39
N VAL A 197 14.68 -13.80 -4.96
CA VAL A 197 14.78 -12.45 -5.54
C VAL A 197 15.15 -12.52 -7.03
N SER A 198 16.01 -13.47 -7.40
CA SER A 198 16.36 -13.73 -8.81
C SER A 198 15.15 -14.17 -9.63
N ALA A 199 14.29 -15.03 -9.08
CA ALA A 199 13.06 -15.47 -9.72
C ALA A 199 12.06 -14.30 -9.90
N ILE A 200 11.92 -13.41 -8.90
CA ILE A 200 11.11 -12.19 -9.02
C ILE A 200 11.64 -11.29 -10.14
N ARG A 201 12.95 -11.02 -10.20
CA ARG A 201 13.56 -10.28 -11.31
C ARG A 201 13.21 -10.87 -12.67
N ASP A 202 13.28 -12.18 -12.81
CA ASP A 202 13.02 -12.87 -14.08
C ASP A 202 11.54 -12.77 -14.47
N ILE A 203 10.63 -12.84 -13.49
CA ILE A 203 9.20 -12.61 -13.70
C ILE A 203 8.96 -11.17 -14.16
N VAL A 204 9.54 -10.17 -13.51
CA VAL A 204 9.43 -8.76 -13.90
C VAL A 204 9.93 -8.55 -15.34
N LYS A 205 11.10 -9.10 -15.68
CA LYS A 205 11.62 -9.06 -17.07
C LYS A 205 10.65 -9.67 -18.08
N LYS A 206 10.13 -10.87 -17.79
CA LYS A 206 9.16 -11.57 -18.67
C LYS A 206 7.82 -10.84 -18.81
N SER A 207 7.49 -9.99 -17.86
CA SER A 207 6.26 -9.18 -17.88
C SER A 207 6.35 -7.93 -18.76
N GLY A 208 7.46 -7.74 -19.49
CA GLY A 208 7.66 -6.66 -20.44
C GLY A 208 8.57 -5.53 -19.96
N PHE A 209 9.29 -5.76 -18.86
CA PHE A 209 10.25 -4.79 -18.30
C PHE A 209 11.71 -5.18 -18.53
N ASP A 210 11.99 -6.01 -19.55
CA ASP A 210 13.32 -6.51 -19.88
C ASP A 210 14.30 -5.43 -20.37
N LYS A 211 13.79 -4.32 -20.91
CA LYS A 211 14.59 -3.22 -21.50
C LYS A 211 14.68 -1.98 -20.62
N VAL A 212 13.88 -1.87 -19.58
CA VAL A 212 13.94 -0.74 -18.64
C VAL A 212 14.98 -1.01 -17.56
N SER A 213 15.55 0.03 -16.96
CA SER A 213 16.48 -0.12 -15.85
C SER A 213 15.79 -0.74 -14.63
N LEU A 214 16.27 -1.91 -14.20
CA LEU A 214 15.78 -2.57 -12.98
C LEU A 214 16.67 -2.23 -11.79
N PHE A 215 16.07 -2.12 -10.61
CA PHE A 215 16.80 -1.84 -9.38
C PHE A 215 16.24 -2.61 -8.17
N GLN A 216 17.06 -2.74 -7.15
CA GLN A 216 16.71 -3.23 -5.83
C GLN A 216 16.98 -2.17 -4.79
N CYS A 217 16.10 -2.04 -3.80
CA CYS A 217 16.35 -1.24 -2.62
C CYS A 217 16.52 -2.11 -1.37
N ASP A 218 17.34 -1.63 -0.45
CA ASP A 218 17.49 -2.22 0.89
C ASP A 218 18.15 -1.21 1.83
N TRP A 219 18.27 -1.57 3.09
CA TRP A 219 19.08 -0.81 4.03
C TRP A 219 20.57 -1.04 3.76
N SER A 220 21.39 -0.03 4.04
CA SER A 220 22.84 -0.10 3.86
C SER A 220 23.51 -1.27 4.60
N SER A 221 22.88 -1.78 5.65
CA SER A 221 23.34 -2.94 6.42
C SER A 221 23.05 -4.30 5.79
N ASN A 222 22.05 -4.40 4.91
CA ASN A 222 21.53 -5.69 4.42
C ASN A 222 21.55 -5.87 2.90
N PHE A 223 21.78 -4.83 2.10
CA PHE A 223 21.64 -4.90 0.63
C PHE A 223 22.50 -5.99 -0.04
N LEU A 224 23.64 -6.33 0.57
CA LEU A 224 24.51 -7.41 0.06
C LEU A 224 23.93 -8.81 0.25
N ASN A 225 23.00 -9.01 1.18
CA ASN A 225 22.44 -10.32 1.45
C ASN A 225 21.76 -10.92 0.21
N ASN A 226 21.10 -10.09 -0.59
CA ASN A 226 20.28 -10.51 -1.73
C ASN A 226 20.55 -9.71 -3.01
N GLY A 227 21.56 -8.82 -3.02
CA GLY A 227 21.87 -7.97 -4.15
C GLY A 227 22.20 -8.80 -5.40
N LEU A 228 21.48 -8.54 -6.51
CA LEU A 228 21.75 -9.14 -7.82
C LEU A 228 22.71 -8.24 -8.61
N ASP A 229 23.69 -8.86 -9.28
CA ASP A 229 24.77 -8.11 -9.90
C ASP A 229 24.35 -7.34 -11.14
N ASP A 230 23.28 -7.76 -11.79
CA ASP A 230 22.70 -7.14 -12.98
C ASP A 230 21.68 -6.03 -12.67
N LEU A 231 21.44 -5.73 -11.39
CA LEU A 231 20.53 -4.67 -10.96
C LEU A 231 21.28 -3.46 -10.38
N THR A 232 20.68 -2.29 -10.48
CA THR A 232 21.09 -1.11 -9.72
C THR A 232 20.72 -1.30 -8.25
N TRP A 233 21.66 -1.02 -7.34
CA TRP A 233 21.41 -1.08 -5.90
C TRP A 233 21.19 0.31 -5.33
N THR A 234 20.09 0.50 -4.62
CA THR A 234 19.72 1.76 -3.97
C THR A 234 19.57 1.53 -2.46
N MET A 235 19.76 2.59 -1.68
CA MET A 235 19.70 2.52 -0.21
C MET A 235 18.45 3.25 0.29
N ASN A 236 17.84 2.73 1.37
CA ASN A 236 16.74 3.37 2.08
C ASN A 236 17.25 3.84 3.45
N PHE A 237 17.01 5.11 3.78
CA PHE A 237 17.35 5.69 5.08
C PHE A 237 16.56 6.97 5.31
N GLY A 238 16.45 7.38 6.59
CA GLY A 238 15.70 8.57 6.98
C GLY A 238 16.58 9.80 7.27
N THR A 239 15.91 10.86 7.67
CA THR A 239 16.52 12.11 8.13
C THR A 239 17.49 11.86 9.29
N GLY A 240 18.58 12.66 9.35
CA GLY A 240 19.63 12.52 10.36
C GLY A 240 20.64 11.40 10.10
N ALA A 241 20.47 10.58 9.05
CA ALA A 241 21.45 9.58 8.67
C ALA A 241 22.74 10.24 8.14
N ASN A 242 23.90 9.67 8.46
CA ASN A 242 25.15 10.04 7.84
C ASN A 242 25.19 9.48 6.41
N ILE A 243 25.01 10.33 5.41
CA ILE A 243 24.84 9.95 3.99
C ILE A 243 26.08 9.22 3.45
N ASP A 244 27.27 9.67 3.79
CA ASP A 244 28.50 9.01 3.32
C ASP A 244 28.61 7.57 3.85
N ASN A 245 28.23 7.34 5.12
CA ASN A 245 28.20 6.00 5.70
C ASN A 245 27.14 5.12 5.04
N GLN A 246 25.98 5.65 4.63
CA GLN A 246 24.94 4.89 3.95
C GLN A 246 25.44 4.34 2.60
N PHE A 247 26.29 5.05 1.91
CA PHE A 247 26.83 4.65 0.61
C PHE A 247 28.26 4.09 0.66
N LYS A 248 28.90 4.05 1.85
CA LYS A 248 30.30 3.60 1.98
C LYS A 248 30.48 2.21 1.39
N ARG A 249 29.68 1.24 1.83
CA ARG A 249 29.82 -0.16 1.39
C ARG A 249 29.50 -0.33 -0.09
N LEU A 250 28.52 0.40 -0.62
CA LEU A 250 28.24 0.43 -2.05
C LEU A 250 29.47 0.92 -2.85
N GLY A 251 30.10 2.00 -2.40
CA GLY A 251 31.30 2.54 -3.04
C GLY A 251 32.49 1.59 -3.02
N GLU A 252 32.62 0.75 -1.97
CA GLU A 252 33.68 -0.27 -1.88
C GLU A 252 33.46 -1.42 -2.88
N VAL A 253 32.22 -1.90 -3.05
CA VAL A 253 31.90 -3.08 -3.90
C VAL A 253 31.55 -2.70 -5.34
N ARG A 254 31.06 -1.48 -5.57
CA ARG A 254 30.70 -0.93 -6.89
C ARG A 254 31.11 0.54 -6.99
N PRO A 255 32.41 0.84 -7.13
CA PRO A 255 32.94 2.22 -7.06
C PRO A 255 32.37 3.16 -8.12
N ASN A 256 31.90 2.62 -9.25
CA ASN A 256 31.35 3.40 -10.36
C ASN A 256 29.81 3.40 -10.39
N ALA A 257 29.13 2.80 -9.38
CA ALA A 257 27.67 2.81 -9.32
C ALA A 257 27.12 4.20 -9.04
N PRO A 258 26.00 4.61 -9.67
CA PRO A 258 25.27 5.78 -9.25
C PRO A 258 24.72 5.58 -7.83
N LYS A 259 24.73 6.66 -7.04
CA LYS A 259 24.16 6.64 -5.69
C LYS A 259 22.72 7.17 -5.73
N MET A 260 21.82 6.43 -5.09
CA MET A 260 20.42 6.83 -4.95
C MET A 260 19.84 6.35 -3.60
N CYS A 261 19.20 7.28 -2.89
CA CYS A 261 18.31 6.95 -1.79
C CYS A 261 16.90 6.75 -2.34
N SER A 262 16.45 5.50 -2.44
CA SER A 262 15.13 5.19 -3.04
C SER A 262 13.95 5.40 -2.10
N GLU A 263 14.21 5.52 -0.80
CA GLU A 263 13.27 6.02 0.19
C GLU A 263 14.03 6.90 1.19
N PHE A 264 13.87 8.20 1.07
CA PHE A 264 14.35 9.16 2.08
C PHE A 264 13.18 9.53 3.00
N TRP A 265 13.14 8.94 4.19
CA TRP A 265 12.00 9.07 5.11
C TRP A 265 12.01 10.45 5.78
N SER A 266 11.13 11.34 5.30
CA SER A 266 11.00 12.73 5.75
C SER A 266 10.08 12.94 6.94
N GLY A 267 9.28 11.95 7.29
CA GLY A 267 8.32 11.89 8.37
C GLY A 267 8.19 10.47 8.88
N TRP A 268 7.03 10.12 9.43
CA TRP A 268 6.70 8.76 9.83
C TRP A 268 5.17 8.57 9.81
N PHE A 269 4.74 7.33 9.86
CA PHE A 269 3.33 6.95 9.91
C PHE A 269 2.78 6.95 11.33
N ASP A 270 1.48 7.16 11.45
CA ASP A 270 0.77 7.12 12.72
C ASP A 270 0.24 5.72 13.03
N LYS A 271 0.22 5.39 14.32
CA LYS A 271 -0.31 4.14 14.86
C LYS A 271 -1.58 4.40 15.66
N TRP A 272 -2.49 3.46 15.64
CA TRP A 272 -3.72 3.55 16.40
C TRP A 272 -3.46 3.79 17.89
N GLY A 273 -4.10 4.85 18.43
CA GLY A 273 -3.96 5.22 19.83
C GLY A 273 -2.62 5.86 20.23
N ALA A 274 -1.68 6.06 19.31
CA ALA A 274 -0.42 6.75 19.53
C ALA A 274 -0.52 8.26 19.27
N ARG A 275 0.52 9.01 19.62
CA ARG A 275 0.64 10.42 19.25
C ARG A 275 0.92 10.54 17.76
N HIS A 276 0.40 11.61 17.15
CA HIS A 276 0.76 11.98 15.78
C HIS A 276 2.27 12.22 15.65
N GLU A 277 2.86 11.55 14.65
CA GLU A 277 4.29 11.63 14.36
C GLU A 277 4.62 12.92 13.61
N THR A 278 5.62 13.63 14.08
CA THR A 278 6.14 14.84 13.42
C THR A 278 7.65 14.85 13.44
N ARG A 279 8.27 15.40 12.40
CA ARG A 279 9.72 15.56 12.28
C ARG A 279 10.08 16.96 11.80
N PRO A 280 11.21 17.54 12.30
CA PRO A 280 11.63 18.88 11.90
C PRO A 280 11.88 18.98 10.39
N ALA A 281 11.37 20.04 9.75
CA ALA A 281 11.66 20.33 8.34
C ALA A 281 13.15 20.47 8.06
N LYS A 282 13.91 21.01 9.01
CA LYS A 282 15.35 21.22 8.93
C LYS A 282 16.09 19.93 8.56
N ASP A 283 15.81 18.82 9.26
CA ASP A 283 16.53 17.55 9.07
C ASP A 283 16.30 16.98 7.67
N MET A 284 15.07 17.12 7.14
CA MET A 284 14.73 16.74 5.77
C MET A 284 15.49 17.60 4.75
N VAL A 285 15.46 18.93 4.93
CA VAL A 285 16.07 19.88 4.00
C VAL A 285 17.58 19.72 3.98
N GLU A 286 18.23 19.57 5.13
CA GLU A 286 19.68 19.37 5.23
C GLU A 286 20.12 18.07 4.56
N GLY A 287 19.42 16.96 4.80
CA GLY A 287 19.74 15.68 4.16
C GLY A 287 19.57 15.72 2.64
N MET A 288 18.53 16.36 2.14
CA MET A 288 18.30 16.50 0.70
C MET A 288 19.31 17.47 0.04
N ASP A 289 19.67 18.57 0.70
CA ASP A 289 20.70 19.51 0.23
C ASP A 289 22.06 18.81 0.15
N GLU A 290 22.43 18.01 1.16
CA GLU A 290 23.65 17.21 1.16
C GLU A 290 23.67 16.20 0.01
N MET A 291 22.59 15.43 -0.19
CA MET A 291 22.50 14.47 -1.30
C MET A 291 22.66 15.16 -2.66
N LEU A 292 21.93 16.24 -2.91
CA LEU A 292 21.96 16.96 -4.18
C LEU A 292 23.33 17.63 -4.43
N SER A 293 23.97 18.19 -3.40
CA SER A 293 25.32 18.77 -3.52
C SER A 293 26.38 17.75 -3.94
N LYS A 294 26.15 16.47 -3.65
CA LYS A 294 26.99 15.32 -4.01
C LYS A 294 26.53 14.61 -5.29
N GLY A 295 25.51 15.12 -5.99
CA GLY A 295 24.94 14.49 -7.18
C GLY A 295 24.20 13.16 -6.89
N ILE A 296 23.79 12.91 -5.65
CA ILE A 296 23.07 11.71 -5.24
C ILE A 296 21.58 11.87 -5.57
N SER A 297 21.02 10.88 -6.25
CA SER A 297 19.59 10.79 -6.56
C SER A 297 18.78 10.39 -5.33
N PHE A 298 17.50 10.76 -5.27
CA PHE A 298 16.61 10.41 -4.17
C PHE A 298 15.15 10.21 -4.61
N SER A 299 14.37 9.50 -3.79
CA SER A 299 12.92 9.56 -3.73
C SER A 299 12.50 10.01 -2.33
N LEU A 300 11.78 11.15 -2.25
CA LEU A 300 11.30 11.69 -0.98
C LEU A 300 10.07 10.91 -0.51
N TYR A 301 10.26 10.09 0.49
CA TYR A 301 9.24 9.23 1.08
C TYR A 301 8.74 9.81 2.41
N MET A 302 7.54 10.30 2.53
CA MET A 302 6.57 10.62 1.48
C MET A 302 6.68 12.09 1.10
N THR A 303 6.51 12.42 -0.19
CA THR A 303 6.27 13.82 -0.60
C THR A 303 4.82 14.21 -0.33
N HIS A 304 3.91 13.25 -0.48
CA HIS A 304 2.50 13.31 -0.10
C HIS A 304 2.05 11.91 0.29
N GLY A 305 1.61 11.72 1.52
CA GLY A 305 1.19 10.40 1.98
C GLY A 305 -0.21 10.01 1.51
N GLY A 306 -1.17 10.90 1.67
CA GLY A 306 -2.57 10.65 1.32
C GLY A 306 -3.33 9.84 2.37
N THR A 307 -4.33 9.10 1.93
CA THR A 307 -5.29 8.40 2.81
C THR A 307 -5.41 6.92 2.43
N SER A 308 -5.22 6.03 3.41
CA SER A 308 -5.52 4.61 3.26
C SER A 308 -7.02 4.37 3.45
N PHE A 309 -7.81 4.65 2.41
CA PHE A 309 -9.28 4.59 2.47
C PHE A 309 -9.79 3.20 2.85
N GLY A 310 -10.91 3.16 3.58
CA GLY A 310 -11.53 1.90 3.98
C GLY A 310 -10.63 1.05 4.88
N HIS A 311 -10.34 -0.18 4.47
CA HIS A 311 -9.54 -1.17 5.21
C HIS A 311 -8.09 -1.29 4.75
N TRP A 312 -7.56 -0.32 4.00
CA TRP A 312 -6.24 -0.44 3.39
C TRP A 312 -5.07 -0.06 4.30
N ALA A 313 -5.30 0.51 5.48
CA ALA A 313 -4.24 0.66 6.48
C ALA A 313 -3.82 -0.71 7.02
N GLY A 314 -2.51 -0.93 7.12
CA GLY A 314 -1.95 -2.18 7.63
C GLY A 314 -1.71 -2.17 9.14
N ALA A 315 -0.74 -2.96 9.57
CA ALA A 315 -0.22 -2.95 10.93
C ALA A 315 1.30 -3.17 10.90
N ASN A 316 2.04 -2.52 11.77
CA ASN A 316 3.48 -2.71 11.90
C ASN A 316 3.81 -3.80 12.94
N SER A 317 5.08 -4.22 12.97
CA SER A 317 5.65 -5.19 13.91
C SER A 317 7.01 -4.69 14.44
N PRO A 318 7.58 -5.24 15.54
CA PRO A 318 7.15 -6.44 16.27
C PRO A 318 5.89 -6.23 17.10
N GLY A 319 5.20 -7.33 17.40
CA GLY A 319 3.87 -7.30 17.99
C GLY A 319 2.79 -6.91 16.99
N PHE A 320 1.68 -6.38 17.49
CA PHE A 320 0.59 -5.88 16.66
C PHE A 320 0.43 -4.37 16.87
N GLN A 321 0.76 -3.58 15.86
CA GLN A 321 0.74 -2.12 15.91
C GLN A 321 -0.05 -1.61 14.70
N PRO A 322 -1.39 -1.59 14.77
CA PRO A 322 -2.21 -1.17 13.64
C PRO A 322 -1.98 0.29 13.29
N ASP A 323 -1.90 0.55 11.99
CA ASP A 323 -1.80 1.88 11.43
C ASP A 323 -3.18 2.55 11.39
N VAL A 324 -3.25 3.82 11.07
CA VAL A 324 -4.49 4.58 10.94
C VAL A 324 -4.82 4.86 9.48
N THR A 325 -6.06 5.26 9.20
CA THR A 325 -6.53 5.61 7.85
C THR A 325 -5.73 6.76 7.25
N SER A 326 -5.41 7.80 8.04
CA SER A 326 -4.54 8.88 7.57
C SER A 326 -3.12 8.39 7.36
N TYR A 327 -2.60 8.61 6.17
CA TYR A 327 -1.18 8.41 5.87
C TYR A 327 -0.49 9.77 5.66
N ASP A 328 -0.82 10.73 6.54
CA ASP A 328 -0.29 12.10 6.47
C ASP A 328 1.25 12.13 6.41
N TYR A 329 1.90 11.26 7.17
CA TYR A 329 3.33 11.03 7.19
C TYR A 329 4.15 12.27 7.60
N ASP A 330 3.49 13.32 8.09
CA ASP A 330 4.08 14.65 8.27
C ASP A 330 4.80 15.15 6.98
N ALA A 331 4.20 14.83 5.84
CA ALA A 331 4.76 15.10 4.51
C ALA A 331 4.73 16.59 4.15
N PRO A 332 5.60 17.05 3.22
CA PRO A 332 5.56 18.43 2.72
C PRO A 332 4.22 18.85 2.12
N ILE A 333 3.52 17.94 1.47
CA ILE A 333 2.14 18.13 0.98
C ILE A 333 1.24 17.35 1.92
N ASN A 334 0.37 18.05 2.67
CA ASN A 334 -0.51 17.40 3.64
C ASN A 334 -1.57 16.51 2.98
N GLU A 335 -2.33 15.76 3.79
CA GLU A 335 -3.26 14.73 3.32
C GLU A 335 -4.28 15.24 2.29
N TRP A 336 -4.79 16.48 2.44
CA TRP A 336 -5.73 17.08 1.47
C TRP A 336 -5.07 17.91 0.36
N GLY A 337 -3.73 17.96 0.32
CA GLY A 337 -2.97 18.52 -0.81
C GLY A 337 -2.51 19.96 -0.66
N LEU A 338 -2.54 20.52 0.54
CA LEU A 338 -1.98 21.85 0.80
C LEU A 338 -0.47 21.78 1.04
N ALA A 339 0.22 22.84 0.65
CA ALA A 339 1.61 23.07 1.00
C ALA A 339 1.74 23.38 2.50
N THR A 340 2.54 22.62 3.22
CA THR A 340 2.89 22.85 4.63
C THR A 340 4.07 23.83 4.74
N PRO A 341 4.41 24.34 5.93
CA PRO A 341 5.67 25.06 6.15
C PRO A 341 6.88 24.27 5.65
N LYS A 342 6.90 22.93 5.89
CA LYS A 342 7.94 22.01 5.41
C LYS A 342 8.09 22.04 3.88
N TYR A 343 6.98 22.17 3.14
CA TYR A 343 6.98 22.32 1.69
C TYR A 343 7.74 23.57 1.24
N PHE A 344 7.50 24.71 1.87
CA PHE A 344 8.14 25.96 1.47
C PHE A 344 9.62 26.00 1.79
N GLU A 345 10.06 25.42 2.92
CA GLU A 345 11.48 25.27 3.26
C GLU A 345 12.17 24.37 2.24
N LEU A 346 11.57 23.22 1.91
CA LEU A 346 12.08 22.33 0.88
C LEU A 346 12.16 23.02 -0.49
N ARG A 347 11.11 23.72 -0.89
CA ARG A 347 11.08 24.46 -2.17
C ARG A 347 12.19 25.52 -2.26
N LYS A 348 12.46 26.22 -1.17
CA LYS A 348 13.55 27.19 -1.09
C LYS A 348 14.91 26.52 -1.32
N MET A 349 15.16 25.38 -0.69
CA MET A 349 16.38 24.61 -0.90
C MET A 349 16.47 24.08 -2.33
N MET A 350 15.42 23.46 -2.85
CA MET A 350 15.36 22.89 -4.20
C MET A 350 15.61 23.93 -5.30
N SER A 351 15.31 25.21 -5.07
CA SER A 351 15.57 26.27 -6.03
C SER A 351 17.05 26.47 -6.37
N LYS A 352 17.96 25.97 -5.54
CA LYS A 352 19.42 25.95 -5.83
C LYS A 352 19.79 24.97 -6.96
N TYR A 353 18.94 23.95 -7.22
CA TYR A 353 19.23 22.79 -8.10
C TYR A 353 18.31 22.76 -9.32
N THR A 354 18.03 23.92 -9.91
CA THR A 354 17.11 24.07 -11.06
C THR A 354 17.81 24.40 -12.37
N ASP A 355 19.14 24.37 -12.39
CA ASP A 355 19.96 24.80 -13.54
C ASP A 355 19.57 26.20 -14.03
N GLY A 356 19.30 27.12 -13.10
CA GLY A 356 18.90 28.50 -13.37
C GLY A 356 17.45 28.70 -13.82
N LYS A 357 16.64 27.64 -13.90
CA LYS A 357 15.23 27.72 -14.26
C LYS A 357 14.39 28.10 -13.03
N LYS A 358 13.40 28.96 -13.24
CA LYS A 358 12.43 29.30 -12.19
C LYS A 358 11.48 28.13 -11.94
N LEU A 359 11.29 27.78 -10.68
CA LEU A 359 10.30 26.78 -10.29
C LEU A 359 8.87 27.24 -10.66
N PRO A 360 7.99 26.33 -11.13
CA PRO A 360 6.59 26.66 -11.39
C PRO A 360 5.89 27.23 -10.14
N ALA A 361 4.82 27.99 -10.32
CA ALA A 361 4.01 28.46 -9.21
C ALA A 361 3.39 27.28 -8.45
N VAL A 362 3.27 27.43 -7.13
CA VAL A 362 2.59 26.43 -6.29
C VAL A 362 1.11 26.41 -6.65
N PRO A 363 0.53 25.26 -7.01
CA PRO A 363 -0.90 25.14 -7.30
C PRO A 363 -1.75 25.58 -6.12
N LYS A 364 -2.91 26.18 -6.40
CA LYS A 364 -3.92 26.44 -5.38
C LYS A 364 -4.56 25.13 -4.90
N ALA A 365 -5.14 25.15 -3.70
CA ALA A 365 -5.93 24.03 -3.19
C ALA A 365 -7.01 23.62 -4.22
N PRO A 366 -7.21 22.31 -4.49
CA PRO A 366 -8.13 21.85 -5.52
C PRO A 366 -9.61 21.94 -5.07
N MET A 367 -9.86 22.09 -3.78
CA MET A 367 -11.20 22.10 -3.21
C MET A 367 -11.30 23.05 -2.02
N SER A 368 -12.51 23.44 -1.69
CA SER A 368 -12.82 24.12 -0.43
C SER A 368 -13.06 23.09 0.66
N LEU A 369 -12.62 23.39 1.88
CA LEU A 369 -13.00 22.61 3.06
C LEU A 369 -14.47 22.84 3.38
N ILE A 370 -15.17 21.80 3.79
CA ILE A 370 -16.54 21.90 4.30
C ILE A 370 -16.50 21.84 5.83
N CYS A 371 -17.37 22.59 6.45
CA CYS A 371 -17.64 22.47 7.87
C CYS A 371 -18.97 21.71 8.03
N VAL A 372 -18.92 20.52 8.59
CA VAL A 372 -20.12 19.74 8.89
C VAL A 372 -20.65 20.21 10.24
N PRO A 373 -21.88 20.77 10.31
CA PRO A 373 -22.44 21.18 11.59
C PRO A 373 -22.75 19.98 12.48
N THR A 374 -22.86 20.21 13.77
CA THR A 374 -23.33 19.19 14.70
C THR A 374 -24.73 18.70 14.29
N PHE A 375 -24.92 17.41 14.20
CA PHE A 375 -26.20 16.76 13.91
C PHE A 375 -26.42 15.58 14.86
N GLN A 376 -27.68 15.14 14.98
CA GLN A 376 -28.04 13.98 15.77
C GLN A 376 -28.20 12.75 14.88
N LEU A 377 -27.73 11.61 15.35
CA LEU A 377 -28.00 10.32 14.74
C LEU A 377 -29.32 9.79 15.30
N ASN A 378 -30.37 9.76 14.47
CA ASN A 378 -31.72 9.40 14.89
C ASN A 378 -32.15 7.98 14.46
N GLU A 379 -31.32 7.35 13.62
CA GLU A 379 -31.59 6.01 13.08
C GLU A 379 -30.43 5.09 13.39
N TYR A 380 -30.75 3.84 13.72
CA TYR A 380 -29.76 2.79 13.94
C TYR A 380 -30.29 1.45 13.41
N ARG A 381 -29.38 0.56 13.05
CA ARG A 381 -29.69 -0.84 12.75
C ARG A 381 -28.79 -1.75 13.58
N PRO A 382 -29.31 -2.89 14.07
CA PRO A 382 -28.47 -3.88 14.73
C PRO A 382 -27.37 -4.40 13.80
N LEU A 383 -26.20 -4.67 14.34
CA LEU A 383 -25.06 -5.22 13.58
C LEU A 383 -25.44 -6.55 12.90
N SER A 384 -26.30 -7.35 13.55
CA SER A 384 -26.81 -8.63 13.03
C SER A 384 -27.52 -8.51 11.68
N ASN A 385 -28.05 -7.33 11.32
CA ASN A 385 -28.67 -7.11 10.00
C ASN A 385 -27.63 -7.12 8.86
N GLY A 386 -26.33 -7.02 9.16
CA GLY A 386 -25.24 -7.12 8.20
C GLY A 386 -24.71 -8.53 7.97
N ILE A 387 -25.28 -9.55 8.62
CA ILE A 387 -24.85 -10.94 8.45
C ILE A 387 -25.21 -11.41 7.03
N THR A 388 -24.20 -11.83 6.28
CA THR A 388 -24.35 -12.29 4.87
C THR A 388 -24.03 -13.76 4.66
N GLY A 389 -23.49 -14.43 5.67
CA GLY A 389 -23.18 -15.85 5.61
C GLY A 389 -22.91 -16.44 6.97
N GLU A 390 -23.18 -17.75 7.11
CA GLU A 390 -22.95 -18.50 8.34
C GLU A 390 -22.47 -19.91 8.06
N LYS A 391 -21.73 -20.48 9.01
CA LYS A 391 -21.23 -21.85 8.95
C LYS A 391 -21.05 -22.43 10.34
N GLU A 392 -21.60 -23.63 10.55
CA GLU A 392 -21.32 -24.42 11.75
C GLU A 392 -20.00 -25.17 11.67
N SER A 393 -19.31 -25.31 12.80
CA SER A 393 -18.04 -25.99 12.90
C SER A 393 -17.75 -26.48 14.32
N ASN A 394 -16.78 -27.37 14.45
CA ASN A 394 -16.33 -27.90 15.77
C ASN A 394 -15.26 -27.02 16.45
N LYS A 395 -14.84 -25.94 15.81
CA LYS A 395 -13.90 -24.93 16.31
C LYS A 395 -14.20 -23.59 15.63
N PRO A 396 -13.80 -22.46 16.22
CA PRO A 396 -13.91 -21.18 15.53
C PRO A 396 -13.19 -21.20 14.17
N LEU A 397 -13.75 -20.52 13.18
CA LEU A 397 -13.16 -20.33 11.86
C LEU A 397 -12.55 -18.94 11.75
N SER A 398 -11.43 -18.83 11.03
CA SER A 398 -10.85 -17.53 10.70
C SER A 398 -11.64 -16.82 9.59
N PHE A 399 -11.37 -15.53 9.36
CA PHE A 399 -11.95 -14.79 8.23
C PHE A 399 -11.66 -15.50 6.91
N GLU A 400 -10.43 -15.97 6.73
CA GLU A 400 -9.97 -16.66 5.53
C GLU A 400 -10.68 -18.01 5.32
N ASP A 401 -11.04 -18.71 6.41
CA ASP A 401 -11.83 -19.94 6.34
C ASP A 401 -13.28 -19.69 5.92
N MET A 402 -13.76 -18.47 6.13
CA MET A 402 -15.09 -18.00 5.75
C MET A 402 -15.10 -17.22 4.43
N ASP A 403 -13.99 -17.21 3.69
CA ASP A 403 -13.80 -16.46 2.43
C ASP A 403 -14.05 -14.95 2.57
N MET A 404 -13.66 -14.38 3.72
CA MET A 404 -13.80 -12.97 4.04
C MET A 404 -12.43 -12.34 4.27
N GLY A 405 -12.18 -11.19 3.63
CA GLY A 405 -10.92 -10.46 3.80
C GLY A 405 -10.95 -9.51 4.98
N TRP A 406 -12.02 -8.76 5.11
CA TRP A 406 -12.16 -7.66 6.06
C TRP A 406 -13.59 -7.63 6.60
N GLY A 407 -13.76 -7.07 7.80
CA GLY A 407 -15.05 -6.90 8.44
C GLY A 407 -15.10 -7.39 9.87
N THR A 408 -16.26 -7.94 10.25
CA THR A 408 -16.54 -8.44 11.58
C THR A 408 -17.07 -9.87 11.49
N MET A 409 -16.66 -10.72 12.42
CA MET A 409 -17.28 -12.03 12.62
C MET A 409 -18.00 -12.12 13.96
N VAL A 410 -19.16 -12.74 13.93
CA VAL A 410 -19.94 -13.10 15.12
C VAL A 410 -19.85 -14.60 15.33
N TYR A 411 -19.33 -15.00 16.47
CA TYR A 411 -19.19 -16.40 16.88
C TYR A 411 -20.17 -16.70 18.01
N THR A 412 -20.97 -17.72 17.88
CA THR A 412 -21.85 -18.18 18.96
C THR A 412 -21.54 -19.62 19.31
N THR A 413 -21.61 -19.92 20.62
CA THR A 413 -21.44 -21.26 21.13
C THR A 413 -22.24 -21.43 22.44
N THR A 414 -22.58 -22.69 22.76
CA THR A 414 -23.26 -23.02 24.02
C THR A 414 -22.23 -23.36 25.07
N LEU A 415 -22.37 -22.76 26.25
CA LEU A 415 -21.52 -23.01 27.39
C LEU A 415 -21.99 -24.25 28.20
N PRO A 416 -21.06 -25.06 28.72
CA PRO A 416 -21.38 -25.93 29.88
C PRO A 416 -21.65 -25.07 31.11
N GLU A 417 -22.06 -25.70 32.22
CA GLU A 417 -22.09 -24.98 33.47
C GLU A 417 -20.70 -24.48 33.85
N ILE A 418 -20.60 -23.17 34.12
CA ILE A 418 -19.35 -22.52 34.56
C ILE A 418 -19.60 -21.73 35.86
N LYS A 419 -18.65 -21.79 36.80
CA LYS A 419 -18.64 -21.00 38.02
C LYS A 419 -18.08 -19.60 37.74
N ALA A 420 -18.40 -18.64 38.62
CA ALA A 420 -17.80 -17.31 38.57
C ALA A 420 -16.26 -17.38 38.68
N GLY A 421 -15.54 -16.57 37.91
CA GLY A 421 -14.08 -16.58 37.85
C GLY A 421 -13.50 -17.61 36.88
N ALA A 422 -14.32 -18.25 36.05
CA ALA A 422 -13.84 -19.00 34.90
C ALA A 422 -13.19 -18.02 33.92
N THR A 423 -12.06 -18.42 33.33
CA THR A 423 -11.29 -17.57 32.41
C THR A 423 -11.40 -18.09 31.00
N LEU A 424 -11.93 -17.27 30.09
CA LEU A 424 -11.88 -17.45 28.64
C LEU A 424 -10.47 -17.13 28.15
N THR A 425 -9.87 -18.02 27.37
CA THR A 425 -8.54 -17.80 26.77
C THR A 425 -8.55 -18.21 25.31
N GLY A 426 -7.92 -17.40 24.45
CA GLY A 426 -7.82 -17.64 23.02
C GLY A 426 -6.93 -16.61 22.34
N GLU A 427 -6.76 -16.75 21.03
CA GLU A 427 -6.07 -15.77 20.19
C GLU A 427 -7.11 -15.07 19.31
N PHE A 428 -7.31 -13.77 19.56
CA PHE A 428 -8.35 -12.96 18.92
C PHE A 428 -7.68 -11.87 18.08
N HIS A 429 -7.94 -11.87 16.80
CA HIS A 429 -7.40 -10.94 15.83
C HIS A 429 -8.53 -10.11 15.18
N ASP A 430 -8.83 -8.87 15.68
CA ASP A 430 -7.92 -8.11 16.56
C ASP A 430 -8.63 -7.55 17.81
N PHE A 431 -9.92 -7.14 17.68
CA PHE A 431 -10.69 -6.61 18.80
C PHE A 431 -11.95 -7.47 19.03
N ALA A 432 -12.01 -8.14 20.18
CA ALA A 432 -13.12 -9.02 20.51
C ALA A 432 -13.98 -8.44 21.62
N GLN A 433 -15.30 -8.51 21.47
CA GLN A 433 -16.29 -8.23 22.50
C GLN A 433 -17.01 -9.51 22.86
N VAL A 434 -17.12 -9.79 24.15
CA VAL A 434 -17.69 -11.04 24.67
C VAL A 434 -19.02 -10.77 25.40
N TYR A 435 -20.01 -11.58 25.08
CA TYR A 435 -21.35 -11.53 25.67
C TYR A 435 -21.74 -12.92 26.18
N VAL A 436 -22.47 -12.98 27.31
CA VAL A 436 -23.12 -14.20 27.82
C VAL A 436 -24.59 -13.93 27.98
N ASN A 437 -25.45 -14.74 27.35
CA ASN A 437 -26.91 -14.53 27.28
C ASN A 437 -27.28 -13.08 26.89
N GLY A 438 -26.61 -12.53 25.87
CA GLY A 438 -26.81 -11.17 25.37
C GLY A 438 -26.30 -10.05 26.28
N LYS A 439 -25.71 -10.35 27.45
CA LYS A 439 -25.13 -9.35 28.34
C LYS A 439 -23.64 -9.20 28.07
N TYR A 440 -23.19 -7.95 27.86
CA TYR A 440 -21.78 -7.63 27.71
C TYR A 440 -20.97 -8.03 28.96
N VAL A 441 -19.89 -8.77 28.72
CA VAL A 441 -18.98 -9.25 29.77
C VAL A 441 -17.69 -8.44 29.77
N GLY A 442 -17.12 -8.21 28.60
CA GLY A 442 -15.86 -7.51 28.46
C GLY A 442 -15.30 -7.61 27.05
N LYS A 443 -14.06 -7.16 26.90
CA LYS A 443 -13.34 -7.13 25.62
C LYS A 443 -11.97 -7.78 25.74
N ILE A 444 -11.42 -8.19 24.62
CA ILE A 444 -10.03 -8.65 24.47
C ILE A 444 -9.43 -7.85 23.32
N ASP A 445 -8.35 -7.15 23.59
CA ASP A 445 -7.72 -6.18 22.70
C ASP A 445 -6.28 -6.62 22.35
N ARG A 446 -6.09 -7.03 21.09
CA ARG A 446 -4.78 -7.50 20.61
C ARG A 446 -3.70 -6.42 20.70
N VAL A 447 -4.05 -5.14 20.52
CA VAL A 447 -3.10 -4.01 20.65
C VAL A 447 -2.48 -3.97 22.05
N LYS A 448 -3.24 -4.39 23.06
CA LYS A 448 -2.81 -4.50 24.45
C LYS A 448 -2.21 -5.85 24.80
N ASN A 449 -2.10 -6.75 23.82
CA ASN A 449 -1.67 -8.12 24.02
C ASN A 449 -2.54 -8.91 25.01
N GLU A 450 -3.83 -8.55 25.10
CA GLU A 450 -4.83 -9.27 25.90
C GLU A 450 -5.17 -10.60 25.19
N LYS A 451 -5.27 -11.69 25.94
CA LYS A 451 -5.59 -13.04 25.44
C LYS A 451 -6.65 -13.76 26.26
N SER A 452 -7.06 -13.17 27.37
CA SER A 452 -8.00 -13.78 28.30
C SER A 452 -8.99 -12.78 28.88
N LEU A 453 -10.13 -13.30 29.33
CA LEU A 453 -11.19 -12.54 29.97
C LEU A 453 -11.89 -13.41 31.01
N ASP A 454 -12.14 -12.86 32.20
CA ASP A 454 -12.93 -13.55 33.23
C ASP A 454 -14.40 -13.55 32.86
N LEU A 455 -15.03 -14.73 32.99
CA LEU A 455 -16.43 -14.94 32.69
C LEU A 455 -17.28 -14.94 33.97
N PRO A 456 -18.52 -14.46 33.92
CA PRO A 456 -19.49 -14.65 35.01
C PRO A 456 -19.91 -16.11 35.10
N ALA A 457 -20.49 -16.50 36.26
CA ALA A 457 -21.17 -17.80 36.37
C ALA A 457 -22.27 -17.91 35.29
N ALA A 458 -22.38 -19.08 34.69
CA ALA A 458 -23.40 -19.36 33.69
C ALA A 458 -23.90 -20.80 33.82
N ALA A 459 -25.21 -21.00 33.70
CA ALA A 459 -25.81 -22.33 33.68
C ALA A 459 -25.45 -23.07 32.39
N ALA A 460 -25.46 -24.41 32.43
CA ALA A 460 -25.35 -25.22 31.23
C ALA A 460 -26.44 -24.81 30.20
N GLY A 461 -26.06 -24.68 28.92
CA GLY A 461 -26.96 -24.23 27.87
C GLY A 461 -26.98 -22.71 27.68
N SER A 462 -26.24 -21.93 28.48
CA SER A 462 -26.08 -20.49 28.26
C SER A 462 -25.35 -20.24 26.93
N GLU A 463 -25.78 -19.22 26.19
CA GLU A 463 -25.13 -18.79 24.94
C GLU A 463 -23.97 -17.85 25.26
N MET A 464 -22.81 -18.12 24.65
CA MET A 464 -21.71 -17.16 24.56
C MET A 464 -21.59 -16.64 23.13
N THR A 465 -21.60 -15.32 23.00
CA THR A 465 -21.38 -14.63 21.74
C THR A 465 -20.07 -13.84 21.80
N ILE A 466 -19.21 -14.01 20.78
CA ILE A 466 -17.97 -13.27 20.63
C ILE A 466 -18.03 -12.53 19.29
N VAL A 467 -17.94 -11.21 19.34
CA VAL A 467 -17.90 -10.35 18.14
C VAL A 467 -16.44 -9.92 17.94
N VAL A 468 -15.84 -10.31 16.83
CA VAL A 468 -14.44 -9.99 16.51
C VAL A 468 -14.39 -9.08 15.30
N GLU A 469 -13.87 -7.88 15.51
CA GLU A 469 -13.56 -6.91 14.45
C GLU A 469 -12.10 -7.08 14.02
N GLY A 470 -11.87 -7.24 12.72
CA GLY A 470 -10.53 -7.30 12.12
C GLY A 470 -10.01 -5.89 11.84
N MET A 471 -8.78 -5.62 12.25
CA MET A 471 -8.00 -4.44 11.84
C MET A 471 -7.05 -4.81 10.69
N GLY A 472 -6.21 -3.88 10.22
CA GLY A 472 -5.25 -4.16 9.15
C GLY A 472 -4.30 -5.32 9.47
N ARG A 473 -3.96 -6.12 8.46
CA ARG A 473 -2.95 -7.18 8.59
C ARG A 473 -1.56 -6.59 8.66
N ILE A 474 -0.69 -7.29 9.37
CA ILE A 474 0.72 -6.90 9.51
C ILE A 474 1.36 -6.76 8.12
N ASN A 475 2.01 -5.62 7.90
CA ASN A 475 2.62 -5.22 6.63
C ASN A 475 4.15 -5.36 6.61
N PHE A 476 4.80 -5.56 7.76
CA PHE A 476 6.26 -5.56 7.87
C PHE A 476 6.79 -6.72 8.72
N GLY A 477 7.96 -7.24 8.32
CA GLY A 477 8.68 -8.30 9.03
C GLY A 477 8.12 -9.70 8.77
N ARG A 478 8.51 -10.66 9.59
CA ARG A 478 8.16 -12.09 9.41
C ARG A 478 6.72 -12.41 9.76
N ALA A 479 6.03 -11.54 10.48
CA ALA A 479 4.66 -11.74 10.95
C ALA A 479 3.58 -11.39 9.90
N ILE A 480 3.94 -11.15 8.65
CA ILE A 480 3.00 -10.79 7.56
C ILE A 480 1.95 -11.86 7.24
N LYS A 481 2.12 -13.10 7.71
CA LYS A 481 1.10 -14.15 7.61
C LYS A 481 0.11 -14.02 8.75
N ASP A 482 -0.70 -12.95 8.71
CA ASP A 482 -1.58 -12.52 9.79
C ASP A 482 -3.05 -12.84 9.48
N TYR A 483 -3.54 -13.95 10.05
CA TYR A 483 -4.94 -14.38 9.95
C TYR A 483 -5.84 -13.51 10.82
N LYS A 484 -7.12 -13.36 10.45
CA LYS A 484 -8.13 -12.58 11.20
C LYS A 484 -9.24 -13.44 11.79
N GLY A 485 -9.89 -12.91 12.83
CA GLY A 485 -10.93 -13.61 13.59
C GLY A 485 -10.38 -14.35 14.81
N ILE A 486 -11.00 -15.43 15.22
CA ILE A 486 -10.50 -16.31 16.28
C ILE A 486 -9.52 -17.30 15.67
N ILE A 487 -8.28 -17.31 16.16
CA ILE A 487 -7.22 -18.16 15.64
C ILE A 487 -7.03 -19.37 16.53
N GLY A 488 -7.33 -20.55 15.99
CA GLY A 488 -7.21 -21.82 16.72
C GLY A 488 -8.37 -22.08 17.66
N ASN A 489 -8.07 -22.63 18.84
CA ASN A 489 -9.09 -23.03 19.80
C ASN A 489 -9.29 -21.98 20.88
N VAL A 490 -10.51 -21.89 21.37
CA VAL A 490 -10.87 -21.15 22.56
C VAL A 490 -11.02 -22.13 23.73
N THR A 491 -10.50 -21.76 24.89
CA THR A 491 -10.57 -22.56 26.09
C THR A 491 -11.22 -21.78 27.23
N ILE A 492 -11.92 -22.49 28.11
CA ILE A 492 -12.48 -21.94 29.34
C ILE A 492 -11.88 -22.76 30.50
N SER A 493 -11.13 -22.09 31.34
CA SER A 493 -10.51 -22.70 32.53
C SER A 493 -11.28 -22.32 33.78
N THR A 494 -11.63 -23.31 34.62
CA THR A 494 -12.21 -23.08 35.94
C THR A 494 -11.20 -23.55 36.98
N ALA A 495 -10.89 -22.70 37.97
CA ALA A 495 -10.17 -23.12 39.15
C ALA A 495 -11.17 -23.79 40.11
N ASP A 496 -11.07 -25.08 40.31
CA ASP A 496 -11.67 -25.76 41.46
C ASP A 496 -10.57 -26.03 42.49
N GLU A 497 -10.92 -26.12 43.79
CA GLU A 497 -9.93 -26.29 44.86
C GLU A 497 -9.00 -27.52 44.68
N LEU A 498 -9.30 -28.41 43.73
CA LEU A 498 -8.59 -29.66 43.49
C LEU A 498 -8.11 -29.86 42.03
N CYS A 499 -8.65 -29.16 41.03
CA CYS A 499 -8.28 -29.34 39.60
C CYS A 499 -8.55 -28.11 38.76
N ASN A 500 -7.62 -27.78 37.83
CA ASN A 500 -7.90 -26.88 36.71
C ASN A 500 -8.59 -27.67 35.60
N ILE A 501 -9.87 -27.42 35.38
CA ILE A 501 -10.63 -28.03 34.27
C ILE A 501 -10.59 -27.07 33.10
N THR A 502 -10.04 -27.53 31.95
CA THR A 502 -10.04 -26.78 30.69
C THR A 502 -11.11 -27.37 29.78
N LEU A 503 -12.08 -26.55 29.41
CA LEU A 503 -13.14 -26.91 28.49
C LEU A 503 -12.91 -26.20 27.14
N SER A 504 -13.14 -26.91 26.06
CA SER A 504 -13.15 -26.31 24.72
C SER A 504 -14.52 -26.53 24.09
N PRO A 505 -15.31 -25.47 23.87
CA PRO A 505 -16.59 -25.60 23.18
C PRO A 505 -16.38 -26.22 21.79
N LYS A 506 -17.20 -27.18 21.40
CA LYS A 506 -17.06 -27.95 20.15
C LYS A 506 -18.13 -27.67 19.10
N GLN A 507 -19.06 -26.78 19.42
CA GLN A 507 -20.12 -26.36 18.49
C GLN A 507 -20.06 -24.84 18.38
N TRP A 508 -19.72 -24.36 17.19
CA TRP A 508 -19.62 -22.94 16.90
C TRP A 508 -20.47 -22.61 15.68
N ASN A 509 -21.25 -21.55 15.77
CA ASN A 509 -21.83 -20.89 14.62
C ASN A 509 -20.98 -19.67 14.31
N ASN A 510 -20.44 -19.59 13.09
CA ASN A 510 -19.56 -18.54 12.64
C ASN A 510 -20.32 -17.73 11.60
N GLN A 511 -20.54 -16.45 11.86
CA GLN A 511 -21.30 -15.55 11.01
C GLN A 511 -20.43 -14.41 10.54
N ILE A 512 -20.52 -14.04 9.26
CA ILE A 512 -19.70 -12.98 8.65
C ILE A 512 -20.53 -11.71 8.40
N ILE A 513 -19.90 -10.58 8.68
CA ILE A 513 -20.34 -9.22 8.35
C ILE A 513 -19.19 -8.56 7.59
N PRO A 514 -19.13 -8.72 6.26
CA PRO A 514 -18.04 -8.18 5.46
C PRO A 514 -18.08 -6.65 5.41
N ASP A 515 -16.90 -6.02 5.33
CA ASP A 515 -16.75 -4.62 4.98
C ASP A 515 -17.01 -4.42 3.47
N ASP A 516 -18.24 -4.66 3.08
CA ASP A 516 -18.72 -4.36 1.73
C ASP A 516 -19.65 -3.15 1.80
N TYR A 517 -19.09 -1.98 1.66
CA TYR A 517 -19.83 -0.71 1.74
C TYR A 517 -20.97 -0.62 0.71
N LYS A 518 -20.86 -1.26 -0.44
CA LYS A 518 -21.91 -1.28 -1.45
C LYS A 518 -23.10 -2.08 -0.95
N ASN A 519 -22.86 -3.32 -0.48
CA ASN A 519 -23.91 -4.17 0.07
C ASN A 519 -24.47 -3.60 1.38
N ALA A 520 -23.64 -2.96 2.21
CA ALA A 520 -24.10 -2.29 3.42
C ALA A 520 -25.04 -1.12 3.09
N ILE A 521 -24.75 -0.32 2.09
CA ILE A 521 -25.64 0.77 1.63
C ILE A 521 -26.91 0.20 1.03
N ASP A 522 -26.82 -0.83 0.21
CA ASP A 522 -28.01 -1.49 -0.40
C ASP A 522 -28.88 -2.14 0.70
N ALA A 523 -28.28 -2.78 1.70
CA ALA A 523 -29.00 -3.32 2.87
C ALA A 523 -29.61 -2.24 3.77
N LEU A 524 -29.02 -1.03 3.81
CA LEU A 524 -29.59 0.12 4.53
C LEU A 524 -30.79 0.72 3.79
N ASN A 525 -30.84 0.58 2.46
CA ASN A 525 -31.91 1.10 1.62
C ASN A 525 -33.06 0.07 1.39
N ALA A 526 -32.88 -1.19 1.76
CA ALA A 526 -33.89 -2.24 1.69
C ALA A 526 -34.74 -2.31 2.96
#